data_b727dcb3014ef5c5b097e73e3c3f00aa
#
_entry.id   b727dcb3014ef5c5b097e73e3c3f00aa
#
_cell.length_a   1.000
_cell.length_b   1.000
_cell.length_c   1.000
_cell.angle_alpha   90.00
_cell.angle_beta   90.00
_cell.angle_gamma   90.00
#
_symmetry.space_group_name_H-M   'P 1'
#
loop_
_entity.id
_entity.type
_entity.pdbx_description
1 polymer ?
#
loop_
_entity_poly.entity_id
_entity_poly.type
_entity_poly.pdbx_seq_one_letter_code
_entity_poly.pdbx_strand_id
1 'polypeptide(L)'
;MFKTIAEDISTIFHRDPAAKSWLEVVTCYPGLHALWFHRIAHSFYKMRMFLVARLISHFARFLTGIEIHPGAAIGKRFFIDHGMGVVIGETTEIGDDVLIYKGVVLGGTSTEKKKRHPTLGNNVVVGSNAIVLGAITLGDNSRIGAGSVVIHEVPAGATAVGVPARVGLGFTAAEIQALEHGKLPDPIADAIRYVIKEQEKLEERIKKVESKEGFASDIDKLLEEKKKEIMKEFEDWSRSLKKDS
;
A
#
# COMPACT_ATOMS: atom_id res chain seq x y z
N MET A 1 23.55 -7.08 17.95
CA MET A 1 24.01 -6.79 16.58
C MET A 1 24.09 -8.05 15.73
N PHE A 2 24.91 -9.09 16.06
CA PHE A 2 24.99 -10.31 15.22
C PHE A 2 23.66 -11.06 15.06
N LYS A 3 22.86 -11.20 16.12
CA LYS A 3 21.54 -11.82 16.06
C LYS A 3 20.61 -11.10 15.09
N THR A 4 20.62 -9.78 15.10
CA THR A 4 19.81 -8.94 14.23
C THR A 4 20.21 -9.07 12.75
N ILE A 5 21.52 -9.13 12.46
CA ILE A 5 22.04 -9.36 11.11
C ILE A 5 21.60 -10.73 10.58
N ALA A 6 21.68 -11.77 11.40
CA ALA A 6 21.23 -13.11 11.02
C ALA A 6 19.71 -13.15 10.77
N GLU A 7 18.92 -12.43 11.58
CA GLU A 7 17.47 -12.28 11.38
C GLU A 7 17.15 -11.57 10.05
N ASP A 8 17.89 -10.52 9.71
CA ASP A 8 17.70 -9.80 8.43
C ASP A 8 17.97 -10.71 7.23
N ILE A 9 19.07 -11.44 7.24
CA ILE A 9 19.42 -12.39 6.16
C ILE A 9 18.36 -13.49 6.07
N SER A 10 17.96 -14.08 7.19
CA SER A 10 16.91 -15.09 7.24
C SER A 10 15.58 -14.59 6.69
N THR A 11 15.23 -13.34 6.97
CA THR A 11 14.00 -12.71 6.46
C THR A 11 13.96 -12.69 4.94
N ILE A 12 15.10 -12.40 4.28
CA ILE A 12 15.18 -12.38 2.82
C ILE A 12 14.90 -13.77 2.25
N PHE A 13 15.56 -14.81 2.78
CA PHE A 13 15.32 -16.19 2.33
C PHE A 13 13.87 -16.66 2.50
N HIS A 14 13.15 -16.14 3.50
CA HIS A 14 11.75 -16.48 3.71
C HIS A 14 10.79 -15.70 2.79
N ARG A 15 11.18 -14.50 2.34
CA ARG A 15 10.30 -13.59 1.62
C ARG A 15 10.59 -13.48 0.13
N ASP A 16 11.83 -13.79 -0.29
CA ASP A 16 12.23 -13.75 -1.70
C ASP A 16 12.59 -15.16 -2.21
N PRO A 17 11.71 -15.76 -3.05
CA PRO A 17 11.99 -17.06 -3.67
C PRO A 17 13.22 -17.06 -4.57
N ALA A 18 13.70 -15.89 -5.02
CA ALA A 18 14.87 -15.78 -5.89
C ALA A 18 16.20 -15.90 -5.11
N ALA A 19 16.20 -15.73 -3.80
CA ALA A 19 17.39 -15.83 -2.97
C ALA A 19 17.95 -17.25 -2.93
N LYS A 20 19.17 -17.47 -3.47
CA LYS A 20 19.76 -18.81 -3.61
C LYS A 20 20.89 -19.10 -2.63
N SER A 21 21.65 -18.09 -2.22
CA SER A 21 22.80 -18.26 -1.34
C SER A 21 22.98 -17.08 -0.39
N TRP A 22 23.57 -17.36 0.78
CA TRP A 22 23.87 -16.31 1.75
C TRP A 22 24.84 -15.26 1.20
N LEU A 23 25.77 -15.67 0.34
CA LEU A 23 26.73 -14.75 -0.29
C LEU A 23 26.01 -13.79 -1.23
N GLU A 24 25.09 -14.28 -2.06
CA GLU A 24 24.24 -13.46 -2.91
C GLU A 24 23.42 -12.45 -2.09
N VAL A 25 22.76 -12.91 -1.01
CA VAL A 25 21.97 -12.03 -0.14
C VAL A 25 22.82 -10.94 0.48
N VAL A 26 23.99 -11.27 0.98
CA VAL A 26 24.89 -10.30 1.61
C VAL A 26 25.49 -9.30 0.60
N THR A 27 25.71 -9.70 -0.64
CA THR A 27 26.39 -8.87 -1.64
C THR A 27 25.47 -8.15 -2.61
N CYS A 28 24.26 -8.69 -2.91
CA CYS A 28 23.43 -8.23 -4.01
C CYS A 28 22.08 -7.63 -3.58
N TYR A 29 21.78 -7.58 -2.28
CA TYR A 29 20.50 -7.04 -1.79
C TYR A 29 20.65 -5.61 -1.25
N PRO A 30 20.33 -4.58 -2.05
CA PRO A 30 20.53 -3.18 -1.65
C PRO A 30 19.68 -2.78 -0.45
N GLY A 31 18.49 -3.38 -0.28
CA GLY A 31 17.62 -3.16 0.88
C GLY A 31 18.29 -3.57 2.20
N LEU A 32 19.02 -4.70 2.19
CA LEU A 32 19.80 -5.16 3.35
C LEU A 32 20.92 -4.19 3.71
N HIS A 33 21.67 -3.73 2.70
CA HIS A 33 22.74 -2.76 2.90
C HIS A 33 22.21 -1.43 3.46
N ALA A 34 21.12 -0.91 2.88
CA ALA A 34 20.48 0.32 3.35
C ALA A 34 20.05 0.22 4.82
N LEU A 35 19.49 -0.93 5.23
CA LEU A 35 19.08 -1.19 6.59
C LEU A 35 20.28 -1.23 7.57
N TRP A 36 21.38 -1.86 7.17
CA TRP A 36 22.58 -1.90 8.00
C TRP A 36 23.21 -0.52 8.17
N PHE A 37 23.35 0.24 7.09
CA PHE A 37 23.82 1.65 7.16
C PHE A 37 22.88 2.51 8.01
N HIS A 38 21.56 2.30 7.87
CA HIS A 38 20.58 3.02 8.69
C HIS A 38 20.80 2.74 10.18
N ARG A 39 21.00 1.50 10.61
CA ARG A 39 21.22 1.17 12.03
C ARG A 39 22.46 1.87 12.59
N ILE A 40 23.53 1.95 11.80
CA ILE A 40 24.73 2.71 12.17
C ILE A 40 24.40 4.20 12.28
N ALA A 41 23.79 4.78 11.26
CA ALA A 41 23.39 6.18 11.22
C ALA A 41 22.43 6.55 12.37
N HIS A 42 21.47 5.68 12.67
CA HIS A 42 20.51 5.85 13.76
C HIS A 42 21.20 5.86 15.14
N SER A 43 22.23 5.07 15.33
CA SER A 43 23.02 5.08 16.56
C SER A 43 23.73 6.43 16.76
N PHE A 44 24.33 6.99 15.72
CA PHE A 44 24.91 8.34 15.76
C PHE A 44 23.83 9.41 15.95
N TYR A 45 22.67 9.25 15.34
CA TYR A 45 21.55 10.18 15.52
C TYR A 45 21.09 10.23 16.98
N LYS A 46 20.98 9.06 17.66
CA LYS A 46 20.67 8.98 19.09
C LYS A 46 21.73 9.64 19.97
N MET A 47 22.98 9.59 19.57
CA MET A 47 24.08 10.30 20.25
C MET A 47 24.13 11.81 19.91
N ARG A 48 23.11 12.34 19.21
CA ARG A 48 23.03 13.74 18.74
C ARG A 48 24.15 14.16 17.77
N MET A 49 24.84 13.20 17.17
CA MET A 49 25.84 13.44 16.12
C MET A 49 25.14 13.54 14.75
N PHE A 50 24.26 14.51 14.60
CA PHE A 50 23.34 14.60 13.46
C PHE A 50 24.04 14.69 12.11
N LEU A 51 25.13 15.47 12.01
CA LEU A 51 25.88 15.60 10.77
C LEU A 51 26.46 14.24 10.33
N VAL A 52 27.11 13.52 11.26
CA VAL A 52 27.68 12.20 10.97
C VAL A 52 26.60 11.22 10.55
N ALA A 53 25.48 11.18 11.27
CA ALA A 53 24.34 10.35 10.93
C ALA A 53 23.81 10.64 9.52
N ARG A 54 23.69 11.93 9.14
CA ARG A 54 23.24 12.35 7.81
C ARG A 54 24.24 12.00 6.71
N LEU A 55 25.53 12.14 6.96
CA LEU A 55 26.58 11.75 5.99
C LEU A 55 26.53 10.25 5.71
N ILE A 56 26.40 9.42 6.74
CA ILE A 56 26.24 7.95 6.59
C ILE A 56 24.99 7.62 5.77
N SER A 57 23.86 8.23 6.10
CA SER A 57 22.59 8.05 5.36
C SER A 57 22.72 8.49 3.91
N HIS A 58 23.39 9.61 3.63
CA HIS A 58 23.61 10.08 2.28
C HIS A 58 24.51 9.15 1.46
N PHE A 59 25.58 8.63 2.07
CA PHE A 59 26.43 7.61 1.46
C PHE A 59 25.67 6.31 1.17
N ALA A 60 24.83 5.85 2.12
CA ALA A 60 23.97 4.69 1.91
C ALA A 60 23.03 4.88 0.71
N ARG A 61 22.41 6.07 0.60
CA ARG A 61 21.55 6.40 -0.56
C ARG A 61 22.31 6.35 -1.87
N PHE A 62 23.53 6.88 -1.91
CA PHE A 62 24.38 6.84 -3.10
C PHE A 62 24.68 5.41 -3.54
N LEU A 63 24.96 4.50 -2.59
CA LEU A 63 25.27 3.10 -2.89
C LEU A 63 24.06 2.26 -3.27
N THR A 64 22.90 2.52 -2.65
CA THR A 64 21.75 1.61 -2.69
C THR A 64 20.57 2.15 -3.47
N GLY A 65 20.52 3.46 -3.74
CA GLY A 65 19.33 4.13 -4.28
C GLY A 65 18.17 4.25 -3.30
N ILE A 66 18.42 3.96 -2.00
CA ILE A 66 17.42 3.95 -0.92
C ILE A 66 17.76 5.05 0.08
N GLU A 67 16.81 5.95 0.34
CA GLU A 67 16.96 6.99 1.34
C GLU A 67 16.22 6.63 2.63
N ILE A 68 16.93 6.44 3.73
CA ILE A 68 16.36 6.28 5.06
C ILE A 68 16.91 7.38 5.95
N HIS A 69 16.02 8.24 6.46
CA HIS A 69 16.45 9.26 7.41
C HIS A 69 16.94 8.62 8.72
N PRO A 70 18.09 9.06 9.31
CA PRO A 70 18.62 8.45 10.52
C PRO A 70 17.69 8.50 11.74
N GLY A 71 16.72 9.43 11.75
CA GLY A 71 15.73 9.55 12.82
C GLY A 71 14.61 8.51 12.77
N ALA A 72 14.41 7.83 11.63
CA ALA A 72 13.34 6.83 11.50
C ALA A 72 13.54 5.67 12.49
N ALA A 73 12.44 5.18 13.07
CA ALA A 73 12.44 4.00 13.92
C ALA A 73 11.99 2.78 13.12
N ILE A 74 12.81 1.74 13.06
CA ILE A 74 12.54 0.55 12.26
C ILE A 74 12.62 -0.69 13.14
N GLY A 75 11.56 -1.48 13.12
CA GLY A 75 11.43 -2.75 13.82
C GLY A 75 12.27 -3.88 13.25
N LYS A 76 11.93 -5.11 13.59
CA LYS A 76 12.64 -6.32 13.18
C LYS A 76 12.05 -6.90 11.90
N ARG A 77 12.88 -7.67 11.17
CA ARG A 77 12.47 -8.39 9.95
C ARG A 77 11.80 -7.49 8.90
N PHE A 78 12.25 -6.23 8.88
CA PHE A 78 11.88 -5.28 7.84
C PHE A 78 12.60 -5.64 6.55
N PHE A 79 11.83 -5.79 5.48
CA PHE A 79 12.38 -6.15 4.17
C PHE A 79 12.04 -5.09 3.12
N ILE A 80 13.06 -4.61 2.42
CA ILE A 80 12.94 -3.72 1.28
C ILE A 80 13.29 -4.52 0.03
N ASP A 81 12.27 -4.83 -0.76
CA ASP A 81 12.44 -5.56 -2.00
C ASP A 81 12.71 -4.63 -3.18
N HIS A 82 13.76 -4.94 -3.97
CA HIS A 82 14.33 -4.12 -5.05
C HIS A 82 14.85 -2.75 -4.61
N GLY A 83 14.16 -2.00 -3.84
CA GLY A 83 14.53 -0.81 -3.07
C GLY A 83 14.77 0.49 -3.82
N MET A 84 15.09 0.49 -5.10
CA MET A 84 15.40 1.73 -5.84
C MET A 84 14.28 2.77 -5.68
N GLY A 85 14.67 4.01 -5.29
CA GLY A 85 13.74 5.13 -5.14
C GLY A 85 12.89 5.12 -3.85
N VAL A 86 13.14 4.20 -2.93
CA VAL A 86 12.49 4.22 -1.60
C VAL A 86 12.97 5.44 -0.81
N VAL A 87 12.02 6.14 -0.17
CA VAL A 87 12.28 7.26 0.73
C VAL A 87 11.55 7.07 2.05
N ILE A 88 12.27 7.00 3.16
CA ILE A 88 11.73 6.89 4.52
C ILE A 88 12.09 8.15 5.31
N GLY A 89 11.07 8.94 5.65
CA GLY A 89 11.24 10.25 6.32
C GLY A 89 11.59 10.16 7.80
N GLU A 90 12.00 11.28 8.37
CA GLU A 90 12.60 11.42 9.72
C GLU A 90 11.78 10.83 10.86
N THR A 91 10.49 11.10 10.91
CA THR A 91 9.62 10.69 12.02
C THR A 91 8.79 9.44 11.68
N THR A 92 9.22 8.69 10.67
CA THR A 92 8.58 7.41 10.33
C THR A 92 8.84 6.38 11.43
N GLU A 93 7.80 5.62 11.74
CA GLU A 93 7.87 4.46 12.62
C GLU A 93 7.41 3.24 11.86
N ILE A 94 8.19 2.16 11.90
CA ILE A 94 7.92 0.90 11.19
C ILE A 94 7.96 -0.22 12.20
N GLY A 95 6.88 -0.99 12.30
CA GLY A 95 6.76 -2.17 13.14
C GLY A 95 7.59 -3.35 12.64
N ASP A 96 7.30 -4.52 13.20
CA ASP A 96 7.96 -5.78 12.85
C ASP A 96 7.33 -6.41 11.59
N ASP A 97 8.11 -7.21 10.85
CA ASP A 97 7.65 -7.98 9.69
C ASP A 97 7.07 -7.16 8.53
N VAL A 98 7.47 -5.90 8.40
CA VAL A 98 7.00 -5.03 7.32
C VAL A 98 7.76 -5.30 6.03
N LEU A 99 7.06 -5.28 4.89
CA LEU A 99 7.60 -5.40 3.54
C LEU A 99 7.24 -4.15 2.74
N ILE A 100 8.25 -3.53 2.13
CA ILE A 100 8.03 -2.46 1.17
C ILE A 100 8.77 -2.74 -0.13
N TYR A 101 8.21 -2.28 -1.24
CA TYR A 101 8.79 -2.43 -2.57
C TYR A 101 9.46 -1.14 -3.06
N LYS A 102 10.14 -1.24 -4.23
CA LYS A 102 10.77 -0.09 -4.89
C LYS A 102 9.84 1.11 -4.99
N GLY A 103 10.40 2.31 -4.95
CA GLY A 103 9.70 3.57 -5.16
C GLY A 103 8.71 3.96 -4.06
N VAL A 104 8.62 3.21 -2.97
CA VAL A 104 7.76 3.57 -1.82
C VAL A 104 8.27 4.84 -1.16
N VAL A 105 7.36 5.79 -0.92
CA VAL A 105 7.65 7.03 -0.20
C VAL A 105 6.83 7.10 1.07
N LEU A 106 7.50 7.15 2.22
CA LEU A 106 6.91 7.43 3.53
C LEU A 106 7.22 8.90 3.88
N GLY A 107 6.38 9.81 3.36
CA GLY A 107 6.61 11.25 3.32
C GLY A 107 5.86 12.04 4.38
N GLY A 108 6.35 13.24 4.67
CA GLY A 108 5.70 14.20 5.56
C GLY A 108 4.85 15.22 4.79
N THR A 109 3.83 15.77 5.45
CA THR A 109 2.96 16.82 4.92
C THR A 109 3.08 18.15 5.67
N SER A 110 3.99 18.25 6.65
CA SER A 110 4.18 19.45 7.46
C SER A 110 5.66 19.83 7.53
N THR A 111 5.94 21.14 7.62
CA THR A 111 7.27 21.71 7.87
C THR A 111 7.60 21.86 9.35
N GLU A 112 6.65 21.57 10.22
CA GLU A 112 6.84 21.68 11.68
C GLU A 112 7.71 20.54 12.22
N LYS A 113 8.50 20.84 13.25
CA LYS A 113 9.35 19.86 13.96
C LYS A 113 8.54 18.96 14.91
N LYS A 114 7.57 18.21 14.34
CA LYS A 114 6.72 17.26 15.07
C LYS A 114 6.58 15.96 14.28
N LYS A 115 5.83 14.99 14.79
CA LYS A 115 5.42 13.80 14.03
C LYS A 115 4.71 14.27 12.76
N ARG A 116 5.26 13.90 11.59
CA ARG A 116 4.78 14.32 10.27
C ARG A 116 4.89 13.24 9.19
N HIS A 117 5.48 12.08 9.54
CA HIS A 117 5.63 10.94 8.67
C HIS A 117 4.82 9.75 9.19
N PRO A 118 4.50 8.76 8.34
CA PRO A 118 3.64 7.64 8.68
C PRO A 118 4.16 6.76 9.83
N THR A 119 3.21 6.08 10.47
CA THR A 119 3.46 4.94 11.35
C THR A 119 2.91 3.69 10.69
N LEU A 120 3.73 2.66 10.51
CA LEU A 120 3.36 1.35 10.01
C LEU A 120 3.34 0.36 11.17
N GLY A 121 2.22 -0.32 11.35
CA GLY A 121 2.10 -1.43 12.30
C GLY A 121 2.91 -2.66 11.88
N ASN A 122 2.60 -3.80 12.48
CA ASN A 122 3.28 -5.06 12.18
C ASN A 122 2.70 -5.73 10.94
N ASN A 123 3.54 -6.47 10.22
CA ASN A 123 3.15 -7.26 9.04
C ASN A 123 2.43 -6.43 7.96
N VAL A 124 2.80 -5.16 7.82
CA VAL A 124 2.28 -4.29 6.76
C VAL A 124 3.01 -4.56 5.45
N VAL A 125 2.29 -4.53 4.33
CA VAL A 125 2.91 -4.59 2.98
C VAL A 125 2.57 -3.33 2.21
N VAL A 126 3.60 -2.68 1.63
CA VAL A 126 3.45 -1.48 0.81
C VAL A 126 3.95 -1.76 -0.60
N GLY A 127 3.05 -1.77 -1.55
CA GLY A 127 3.31 -2.08 -2.96
C GLY A 127 4.21 -1.06 -3.66
N SER A 128 4.78 -1.46 -4.79
CA SER A 128 5.72 -0.65 -5.58
C SER A 128 5.14 0.73 -5.91
N ASN A 129 5.97 1.77 -5.78
CA ASN A 129 5.63 3.16 -6.09
C ASN A 129 4.44 3.73 -5.28
N ALA A 130 4.04 3.09 -4.19
CA ALA A 130 3.03 3.65 -3.30
C ALA A 130 3.60 4.83 -2.50
N ILE A 131 2.79 5.86 -2.31
CA ILE A 131 3.14 7.09 -1.61
C ILE A 131 2.23 7.21 -0.38
N VAL A 132 2.81 7.22 0.81
CA VAL A 132 2.10 7.37 2.08
C VAL A 132 2.50 8.70 2.71
N LEU A 133 1.55 9.59 2.90
CA LEU A 133 1.81 10.98 3.29
C LEU A 133 1.15 11.37 4.60
N GLY A 134 1.94 11.99 5.47
CA GLY A 134 1.46 12.57 6.72
C GLY A 134 1.66 11.70 7.95
N ALA A 135 1.26 12.21 9.11
CA ALA A 135 1.32 11.50 10.39
C ALA A 135 0.15 10.52 10.54
N ILE A 136 -0.07 9.67 9.54
CA ILE A 136 -1.13 8.67 9.49
C ILE A 136 -0.63 7.30 9.93
N THR A 137 -1.57 6.43 10.34
CA THR A 137 -1.27 5.08 10.76
C THR A 137 -1.77 4.06 9.74
N LEU A 138 -0.89 3.15 9.32
CA LEU A 138 -1.24 1.92 8.65
C LEU A 138 -1.30 0.81 9.70
N GLY A 139 -2.49 0.29 9.99
CA GLY A 139 -2.70 -0.72 11.04
C GLY A 139 -2.03 -2.05 10.73
N ASP A 140 -1.90 -2.90 11.74
CA ASP A 140 -1.31 -4.23 11.62
C ASP A 140 -1.96 -5.04 10.49
N ASN A 141 -1.16 -5.82 9.76
CA ASN A 141 -1.62 -6.65 8.65
C ASN A 141 -2.28 -5.88 7.49
N SER A 142 -2.16 -4.55 7.42
CA SER A 142 -2.71 -3.78 6.31
C SER A 142 -1.88 -3.95 5.03
N ARG A 143 -2.52 -3.71 3.88
CA ARG A 143 -1.93 -3.82 2.54
C ARG A 143 -2.16 -2.54 1.76
N ILE A 144 -1.11 -2.04 1.13
CA ILE A 144 -1.19 -0.88 0.24
C ILE A 144 -0.87 -1.33 -1.17
N GLY A 145 -1.81 -1.11 -2.08
CA GLY A 145 -1.64 -1.46 -3.49
C GLY A 145 -0.55 -0.66 -4.17
N ALA A 146 0.07 -1.24 -5.21
CA ALA A 146 1.09 -0.55 -6.00
C ALA A 146 0.52 0.74 -6.63
N GLY A 147 1.34 1.79 -6.69
CA GLY A 147 0.97 3.10 -7.27
C GLY A 147 -0.07 3.89 -6.46
N SER A 148 -0.46 3.43 -5.28
CA SER A 148 -1.47 4.11 -4.46
C SER A 148 -0.92 5.35 -3.74
N VAL A 149 -1.79 6.36 -3.54
CA VAL A 149 -1.47 7.56 -2.75
C VAL A 149 -2.34 7.59 -1.50
N VAL A 150 -1.76 7.22 -0.36
CA VAL A 150 -2.44 7.09 0.94
C VAL A 150 -2.26 8.38 1.73
N ILE A 151 -3.37 9.04 2.05
CA ILE A 151 -3.43 10.31 2.80
C ILE A 151 -4.34 10.24 4.02
N HIS A 152 -4.90 9.06 4.28
CA HIS A 152 -5.75 8.78 5.44
C HIS A 152 -5.31 7.48 6.12
N GLU A 153 -5.70 7.29 7.37
CA GLU A 153 -5.42 6.08 8.13
C GLU A 153 -6.00 4.83 7.44
N VAL A 154 -5.27 3.72 7.55
CA VAL A 154 -5.71 2.42 7.04
C VAL A 154 -5.89 1.49 8.24
N PRO A 155 -7.10 0.97 8.46
CA PRO A 155 -7.38 0.04 9.55
C PRO A 155 -6.54 -1.24 9.48
N ALA A 156 -6.36 -1.90 10.62
CA ALA A 156 -5.71 -3.20 10.67
C ALA A 156 -6.43 -4.23 9.77
N GLY A 157 -5.65 -5.02 9.03
CA GLY A 157 -6.14 -6.03 8.10
C GLY A 157 -6.79 -5.49 6.83
N ALA A 158 -6.89 -4.16 6.66
CA ALA A 158 -7.51 -3.56 5.48
C ALA A 158 -6.53 -3.42 4.31
N THR A 159 -7.09 -3.39 3.09
CA THR A 159 -6.35 -3.07 1.86
C THR A 159 -6.77 -1.70 1.35
N ALA A 160 -5.78 -0.85 1.05
CA ALA A 160 -6.00 0.48 0.47
C ALA A 160 -5.38 0.56 -0.92
N VAL A 161 -6.15 1.03 -1.92
CA VAL A 161 -5.72 1.14 -3.32
C VAL A 161 -6.24 2.40 -3.99
N GLY A 162 -5.49 2.89 -4.97
CA GLY A 162 -5.89 4.00 -5.85
C GLY A 162 -5.28 5.36 -5.49
N VAL A 163 -5.67 6.41 -6.23
CA VAL A 163 -5.18 7.80 -6.10
C VAL A 163 -6.38 8.76 -6.08
N PRO A 164 -6.75 9.33 -4.90
CA PRO A 164 -6.30 8.95 -3.56
C PRO A 164 -6.74 7.53 -3.19
N ALA A 165 -5.96 6.87 -2.30
CA ALA A 165 -6.25 5.49 -1.92
C ALA A 165 -7.55 5.40 -1.09
N ARG A 166 -8.32 4.37 -1.38
CA ARG A 166 -9.57 4.04 -0.68
C ARG A 166 -9.43 2.66 -0.04
N VAL A 167 -10.00 2.53 1.15
CA VAL A 167 -10.04 1.25 1.86
C VAL A 167 -11.17 0.42 1.29
N GLY A 168 -10.85 -0.74 0.74
CA GLY A 168 -11.83 -1.71 0.25
C GLY A 168 -12.54 -2.42 1.41
N LEU A 169 -13.86 -2.58 1.28
CA LEU A 169 -14.67 -3.40 2.19
C LEU A 169 -14.63 -4.85 1.67
N GLY A 170 -14.09 -5.79 2.44
CA GLY A 170 -14.42 -7.19 2.23
C GLY A 170 -13.33 -8.15 1.75
N PHE A 171 -12.08 -8.02 2.20
CA PHE A 171 -11.09 -9.09 2.04
C PHE A 171 -11.00 -9.96 3.28
N THR A 172 -11.02 -11.28 3.08
CA THR A 172 -10.74 -12.24 4.14
C THR A 172 -9.23 -12.34 4.39
N ALA A 173 -8.83 -12.71 5.61
CA ALA A 173 -7.43 -12.90 5.97
C ALA A 173 -6.70 -13.91 5.05
N ALA A 174 -7.41 -14.86 4.43
CA ALA A 174 -6.86 -15.84 3.50
C ALA A 174 -6.48 -15.25 2.14
N GLU A 175 -7.25 -14.29 1.63
CA GLU A 175 -6.97 -13.56 0.37
C GLU A 175 -5.79 -12.58 0.54
N ILE A 176 -5.53 -12.16 1.79
CA ILE A 176 -4.44 -11.25 2.15
C ILE A 176 -3.08 -11.99 2.18
N GLN A 177 -3.07 -13.30 2.43
CA GLN A 177 -1.86 -14.10 2.60
C GLN A 177 -1.16 -14.45 1.27
N ALA A 178 -1.89 -14.46 0.17
CA ALA A 178 -1.31 -14.60 -1.15
C ALA A 178 -0.76 -13.25 -1.63
N LEU A 179 0.53 -13.20 -2.01
CA LEU A 179 1.17 -12.04 -2.67
C LEU A 179 0.61 -11.80 -4.09
N GLU A 180 -0.73 -11.91 -4.24
CA GLU A 180 -1.39 -11.76 -5.52
C GLU A 180 -1.58 -10.28 -5.88
N HIS A 181 -0.51 -9.59 -6.22
CA HIS A 181 -0.54 -8.19 -6.66
C HIS A 181 -1.44 -7.92 -7.88
N GLY A 182 -1.84 -8.99 -8.59
CA GLY A 182 -2.75 -8.91 -9.74
C GLY A 182 -4.25 -8.91 -9.38
N LYS A 183 -4.59 -9.15 -8.11
CA LYS A 183 -5.99 -9.19 -7.63
C LYS A 183 -6.26 -8.08 -6.60
N LEU A 184 -5.83 -6.87 -6.90
CA LEU A 184 -6.14 -5.72 -6.05
C LEU A 184 -7.65 -5.40 -6.15
N PRO A 185 -8.29 -5.07 -5.01
CA PRO A 185 -9.69 -4.63 -5.01
C PRO A 185 -9.83 -3.34 -5.80
N ASP A 186 -10.95 -3.22 -6.50
CA ASP A 186 -11.39 -1.94 -7.04
C ASP A 186 -12.57 -1.43 -6.21
N PRO A 187 -12.32 -0.62 -5.16
CA PRO A 187 -13.37 -0.15 -4.26
C PRO A 187 -14.45 0.67 -4.96
N ILE A 188 -14.12 1.28 -6.10
CA ILE A 188 -15.07 2.06 -6.88
C ILE A 188 -15.98 1.11 -7.67
N ALA A 189 -15.39 0.13 -8.35
CA ALA A 189 -16.17 -0.87 -9.08
C ALA A 189 -17.08 -1.67 -8.14
N ASP A 190 -16.61 -2.03 -6.95
CA ASP A 190 -17.38 -2.76 -5.95
C ASP A 190 -18.53 -1.90 -5.39
N ALA A 191 -18.30 -0.62 -5.10
CA ALA A 191 -19.33 0.31 -4.69
C ALA A 191 -20.39 0.52 -5.80
N ILE A 192 -19.96 0.63 -7.06
CA ILE A 192 -20.87 0.76 -8.21
C ILE A 192 -21.71 -0.52 -8.36
N ARG A 193 -21.10 -1.71 -8.28
CA ARG A 193 -21.82 -3.00 -8.32
C ARG A 193 -22.86 -3.11 -7.20
N TYR A 194 -22.48 -2.67 -5.99
CA TYR A 194 -23.41 -2.64 -4.87
C TYR A 194 -24.61 -1.73 -5.13
N VAL A 195 -24.37 -0.50 -5.62
CA VAL A 195 -25.43 0.46 -5.95
C VAL A 195 -26.36 -0.10 -7.04
N ILE A 196 -25.79 -0.68 -8.10
CA ILE A 196 -26.56 -1.32 -9.18
C ILE A 196 -27.47 -2.43 -8.62
N LYS A 197 -26.92 -3.29 -7.74
CA LYS A 197 -27.69 -4.39 -7.12
C LYS A 197 -28.80 -3.90 -6.21
N GLU A 198 -28.60 -2.83 -5.47
CA GLU A 198 -29.65 -2.22 -4.64
C GLU A 198 -30.71 -1.52 -5.51
N GLN A 199 -30.29 -0.90 -6.62
CA GLN A 199 -31.22 -0.33 -7.59
C GLN A 199 -32.14 -1.42 -8.22
N GLU A 200 -31.57 -2.56 -8.62
CA GLU A 200 -32.33 -3.71 -9.13
C GLU A 200 -33.39 -4.20 -8.13
N LYS A 201 -33.02 -4.29 -6.85
CA LYS A 201 -33.98 -4.66 -5.80
C LYS A 201 -35.11 -3.62 -5.62
N LEU A 202 -34.77 -2.34 -5.72
CA LEU A 202 -35.76 -1.27 -5.65
C LEU A 202 -36.70 -1.31 -6.84
N GLU A 203 -36.20 -1.53 -8.05
CA GLU A 203 -36.99 -1.71 -9.26
C GLU A 203 -37.96 -2.90 -9.14
N GLU A 204 -37.51 -4.04 -8.61
CA GLU A 204 -38.39 -5.19 -8.35
C GLU A 204 -39.50 -4.86 -7.33
N ARG A 205 -39.16 -4.08 -6.30
CA ARG A 205 -40.17 -3.65 -5.31
C ARG A 205 -41.18 -2.69 -5.91
N ILE A 206 -40.74 -1.75 -6.74
CA ILE A 206 -41.59 -0.81 -7.47
C ILE A 206 -42.55 -1.58 -8.40
N LYS A 207 -42.04 -2.50 -9.23
CA LYS A 207 -42.84 -3.34 -10.11
C LYS A 207 -43.92 -4.14 -9.35
N LYS A 208 -43.61 -4.62 -8.14
CA LYS A 208 -44.58 -5.29 -7.27
C LYS A 208 -45.68 -4.36 -6.75
N VAL A 209 -45.36 -3.10 -6.49
CA VAL A 209 -46.31 -2.07 -6.07
C VAL A 209 -47.21 -1.67 -7.25
N GLU A 210 -46.60 -1.37 -8.40
CA GLU A 210 -47.31 -0.99 -9.64
C GLU A 210 -48.27 -2.07 -10.12
N SER A 211 -47.87 -3.35 -10.04
CA SER A 211 -48.72 -4.48 -10.39
C SER A 211 -49.96 -4.61 -9.48
N LYS A 212 -49.89 -4.09 -8.24
CA LYS A 212 -51.01 -4.07 -7.30
C LYS A 212 -51.96 -2.89 -7.50
N GLU A 213 -51.47 -1.78 -8.02
CA GLU A 213 -52.21 -0.53 -8.16
C GLU A 213 -52.72 -0.27 -9.60
N GLY A 214 -52.37 -1.13 -10.56
CA GLY A 214 -52.83 -1.02 -11.95
C GLY A 214 -52.19 0.12 -12.76
N PHE A 215 -51.10 0.70 -12.26
CA PHE A 215 -50.34 1.72 -12.96
C PHE A 215 -49.28 1.06 -13.85
N ALA A 216 -49.61 0.85 -15.13
CA ALA A 216 -48.61 0.58 -16.17
C ALA A 216 -48.12 1.91 -16.73
N SER A 217 -46.91 2.32 -16.42
CA SER A 217 -46.37 3.60 -16.90
C SER A 217 -45.31 3.43 -18.00
N ASP A 218 -45.31 4.33 -18.97
CA ASP A 218 -44.28 4.46 -20.04
C ASP A 218 -42.88 4.80 -19.50
N ILE A 219 -42.76 5.01 -18.18
CA ILE A 219 -41.49 5.30 -17.48
C ILE A 219 -40.56 4.10 -17.52
N ASP A 220 -41.08 2.87 -17.49
CA ASP A 220 -40.27 1.65 -17.55
C ASP A 220 -39.43 1.52 -18.81
N LYS A 221 -39.96 1.93 -19.96
CA LYS A 221 -39.19 1.91 -21.23
C LYS A 221 -38.04 2.89 -21.23
N LEU A 222 -38.29 4.09 -20.75
CA LEU A 222 -37.23 5.14 -20.66
C LEU A 222 -36.11 4.76 -19.71
N LEU A 223 -36.45 4.14 -18.56
CA LEU A 223 -35.48 3.64 -17.58
C LEU A 223 -34.66 2.49 -18.14
N GLU A 224 -35.26 1.55 -18.86
CA GLU A 224 -34.57 0.41 -19.48
C GLU A 224 -33.62 0.90 -20.62
N GLU A 225 -34.01 1.88 -21.41
CA GLU A 225 -33.16 2.48 -22.43
C GLU A 225 -31.96 3.18 -21.81
N LYS A 226 -32.17 3.99 -20.77
CA LYS A 226 -31.09 4.71 -20.06
C LYS A 226 -30.13 3.74 -19.33
N LYS A 227 -30.66 2.68 -18.74
CA LYS A 227 -29.85 1.63 -18.11
C LYS A 227 -28.93 0.93 -19.11
N LYS A 228 -29.44 0.61 -20.31
CA LYS A 228 -28.64 0.01 -21.40
C LYS A 228 -27.55 0.96 -21.90
N GLU A 229 -27.86 2.25 -22.02
CA GLU A 229 -26.90 3.27 -22.42
C GLU A 229 -25.73 3.37 -21.42
N ILE A 230 -26.04 3.49 -20.13
CA ILE A 230 -25.04 3.56 -19.03
C ILE A 230 -24.21 2.28 -18.95
N MET A 231 -24.83 1.10 -19.06
CA MET A 231 -24.10 -0.17 -19.01
C MET A 231 -23.15 -0.31 -20.21
N LYS A 232 -23.54 0.14 -21.40
CA LYS A 232 -22.69 0.12 -22.59
C LYS A 232 -21.49 1.05 -22.43
N GLU A 233 -21.69 2.27 -21.94
CA GLU A 233 -20.60 3.20 -21.68
C GLU A 233 -19.62 2.66 -20.63
N PHE A 234 -20.14 2.01 -19.59
CA PHE A 234 -19.32 1.38 -18.55
C PHE A 234 -18.51 0.18 -19.07
N GLU A 235 -19.12 -0.66 -19.92
CA GLU A 235 -18.40 -1.77 -20.57
C GLU A 235 -17.32 -1.27 -21.53
N ASP A 236 -17.61 -0.26 -22.32
CA ASP A 236 -16.65 0.33 -23.26
C ASP A 236 -15.49 1.01 -22.52
N TRP A 237 -15.77 1.68 -21.41
CA TRP A 237 -14.76 2.22 -20.52
C TRP A 237 -13.91 1.09 -19.87
N SER A 238 -14.55 0.06 -19.37
CA SER A 238 -13.85 -1.11 -18.77
C SER A 238 -12.98 -1.86 -19.79
N ARG A 239 -13.39 -1.91 -21.07
CA ARG A 239 -12.59 -2.51 -22.16
C ARG A 239 -11.41 -1.62 -22.56
N SER A 240 -11.55 -0.30 -22.50
CA SER A 240 -10.45 0.63 -22.80
C SER A 240 -9.32 0.47 -21.78
N LEU A 241 -9.65 0.33 -20.50
CA LEU A 241 -8.66 0.08 -19.43
C LEU A 241 -7.89 -1.23 -19.58
N LYS A 242 -8.49 -2.26 -20.21
CA LYS A 242 -7.82 -3.55 -20.47
C LYS A 242 -6.98 -3.58 -21.74
N LYS A 243 -7.09 -2.60 -22.63
CA LYS A 243 -6.29 -2.50 -23.85
C LYS A 243 -4.98 -1.74 -23.65
N ASP A 244 -4.91 -0.93 -22.59
CA ASP A 244 -3.75 -0.10 -22.26
C ASP A 244 -2.90 -0.75 -21.13
N SER A 245 -3.20 -1.99 -20.76
CA SER A 245 -2.43 -2.83 -19.83
C SER A 245 -1.82 -4.03 -20.60
#